data_a88d9fc0f44c15a7bbe6381a5f36fce8
#
_entry.id   a88d9fc0f44c15a7bbe6381a5f36fce8
#
_cell.length_a   1.000
_cell.length_b   1.000
_cell.length_c   1.000
_cell.angle_alpha   90.00
_cell.angle_beta   90.00
_cell.angle_gamma   90.00
#
_symmetry.space_group_name_H-M   'P 1'
#
loop_
_entity.id
_entity.type
_entity.pdbx_description
1 polymer ?
#
loop_
_entity_poly.entity_id
_entity_poly.type
_entity_poly.pdbx_seq_one_letter_code
_entity_poly.pdbx_strand_id
1 'polypeptide(L)'
;MPTLLARARLNGETRPWIIAFTVMLAIFMEVLDTSVANVALPHIAGNLSAGVDESTWVLTSYLVSNAIVLPLTGWLSSLFGRKRFYMTCVALFTVSSFLCGLAPSLPLLVFFRILQGAGGGALQPISQAILVESFPKQKQGMAMAIYGMGVVVAPIIGPTLGGWITDDYSWRWIFFINIPVGVLSLLFTYLLIFDPPYLVRKNLREVKIDYMGLSLLTLGLGCLQMVLDKGERDDWFGSNFIIVCAALAFVGLVGAVLWELYSDDPVVDLRMLKDRNFALATFTMFMLGFVLYGSTVLLPLLLQTLMGYTALLSGLVLSPGGVLVLLALPLVGRLTQVMEARWIVSIGLAITGFALLHMAHFNLDIDFWTAVMAWTYSRLGMAFLFIPINVMAFYFIPKEKINNATGIINLARNIGGSVGIANVTTMLARRAQVHQSTLVSHLTPLDPAYTASLSGASHFLMSQGSNSVQALNQAHGLIYGNLIRQANMLAYTDTFWLLGITFLGMIPFMFLMKKTQPRGAPAAPAH
;
A
#
# COMPACT_ATOMS: atom_id res chain seq x y z
N MET A 1 -7.19 34.91 20.93
CA MET A 1 -8.51 35.28 20.39
C MET A 1 -9.14 34.26 19.41
N PRO A 2 -8.43 33.50 18.56
CA PRO A 2 -9.08 32.53 17.66
C PRO A 2 -9.72 31.32 18.35
N THR A 3 -9.27 30.94 19.54
CA THR A 3 -9.71 29.75 20.27
C THR A 3 -11.14 29.84 20.85
N LEU A 4 -11.66 31.03 21.08
CA LEU A 4 -12.98 31.26 21.61
C LEU A 4 -14.07 31.21 20.51
N LEU A 5 -13.77 31.64 19.30
CA LEU A 5 -14.71 31.61 18.17
C LEU A 5 -14.96 30.17 17.63
N ALA A 6 -13.94 29.31 17.67
CA ALA A 6 -14.10 27.91 17.26
C ALA A 6 -14.83 27.05 18.32
N ARG A 7 -14.74 27.40 19.61
CA ARG A 7 -15.44 26.69 20.69
C ARG A 7 -16.94 26.97 20.77
N ALA A 8 -17.39 28.13 20.29
CA ALA A 8 -18.74 28.61 20.54
C ALA A 8 -19.78 28.30 19.45
N ARG A 9 -19.37 27.79 18.28
CA ARG A 9 -20.28 27.70 17.11
C ARG A 9 -20.44 26.33 16.48
N LEU A 10 -19.75 25.28 16.92
CA LEU A 10 -19.95 23.95 16.36
C LEU A 10 -20.71 23.09 17.37
N ASN A 11 -21.94 22.69 17.01
CA ASN A 11 -22.72 21.70 17.74
C ASN A 11 -21.87 20.43 17.93
N GLY A 12 -21.96 19.78 19.13
CA GLY A 12 -21.13 18.61 19.47
C GLY A 12 -21.16 17.46 18.44
N GLU A 13 -22.18 17.41 17.58
CA GLU A 13 -22.32 16.39 16.54
C GLU A 13 -21.57 16.71 15.23
N THR A 14 -21.37 17.97 14.87
CA THR A 14 -20.68 18.37 13.63
C THR A 14 -19.15 18.41 13.76
N ARG A 15 -18.65 18.60 14.97
CA ARG A 15 -17.22 18.70 15.26
C ARG A 15 -16.39 17.47 14.83
N PRO A 16 -16.81 16.22 15.10
CA PRO A 16 -16.05 15.04 14.65
C PRO A 16 -15.91 14.95 13.12
N TRP A 17 -16.93 15.33 12.37
CA TRP A 17 -16.91 15.29 10.90
C TRP A 17 -15.94 16.31 10.28
N ILE A 18 -15.86 17.49 10.88
CA ILE A 18 -14.92 18.53 10.42
C ILE A 18 -13.48 18.13 10.74
N ILE A 19 -13.24 17.51 11.91
CA ILE A 19 -11.94 16.92 12.24
C ILE A 19 -11.60 15.82 11.24
N ALA A 20 -12.56 14.95 10.90
CA ALA A 20 -12.36 13.89 9.92
C ALA A 20 -11.96 14.44 8.55
N PHE A 21 -12.63 15.47 8.05
CA PHE A 21 -12.26 16.13 6.80
C PHE A 21 -10.83 16.71 6.87
N THR A 22 -10.48 17.35 7.98
CA THR A 22 -9.14 17.94 8.18
C THR A 22 -8.02 16.90 8.07
N VAL A 23 -8.16 15.77 8.76
CA VAL A 23 -7.13 14.73 8.73
C VAL A 23 -7.12 13.95 7.40
N MET A 24 -8.29 13.84 6.74
CA MET A 24 -8.41 13.20 5.45
C MET A 24 -7.62 13.94 4.36
N LEU A 25 -7.54 15.28 4.41
CA LEU A 25 -6.73 16.07 3.48
C LEU A 25 -5.26 15.64 3.49
N ALA A 26 -4.67 15.46 4.67
CA ALA A 26 -3.26 15.06 4.78
C ALA A 26 -3.03 13.61 4.33
N ILE A 27 -3.96 12.69 4.65
CA ILE A 27 -3.90 11.30 4.19
C ILE A 27 -3.99 11.24 2.67
N PHE A 28 -4.98 11.95 2.11
CA PHE A 28 -5.18 12.01 0.66
C PHE A 28 -3.93 12.54 -0.05
N MET A 29 -3.35 13.63 0.46
CA MET A 29 -2.12 14.22 -0.07
C MET A 29 -0.95 13.22 -0.04
N GLU A 30 -0.73 12.52 1.08
CA GLU A 30 0.36 11.56 1.25
C GLU A 30 0.23 10.36 0.32
N VAL A 31 -0.98 9.79 0.21
CA VAL A 31 -1.22 8.62 -0.64
C VAL A 31 -1.24 8.99 -2.13
N LEU A 32 -1.76 10.18 -2.45
CA LEU A 32 -1.74 10.70 -3.82
C LEU A 32 -0.31 10.90 -4.32
N ASP A 33 0.56 11.49 -3.50
CA ASP A 33 1.97 11.75 -3.82
C ASP A 33 2.71 10.48 -4.28
N THR A 34 2.55 9.38 -3.55
CA THR A 34 3.17 8.10 -3.92
C THR A 34 2.63 7.53 -5.22
N SER A 35 1.32 7.66 -5.44
CA SER A 35 0.65 7.13 -6.63
C SER A 35 1.02 7.91 -7.90
N VAL A 36 1.06 9.23 -7.80
CA VAL A 36 1.40 10.13 -8.92
C VAL A 36 2.89 10.03 -9.29
N ALA A 37 3.78 9.93 -8.28
CA ALA A 37 5.21 9.83 -8.48
C ALA A 37 5.61 8.57 -9.27
N ASN A 38 4.90 7.45 -9.10
CA ASN A 38 5.12 6.22 -9.85
C ASN A 38 5.00 6.43 -11.38
N VAL A 39 3.98 7.17 -11.81
CA VAL A 39 3.71 7.42 -13.23
C VAL A 39 4.75 8.38 -13.82
N ALA A 40 5.28 9.29 -13.02
CA ALA A 40 6.21 10.31 -13.46
C ALA A 40 7.67 9.83 -13.63
N LEU A 41 8.02 8.63 -13.15
CA LEU A 41 9.42 8.14 -13.14
C LEU A 41 10.13 8.22 -14.50
N PRO A 42 9.54 7.80 -15.63
CA PRO A 42 10.21 7.90 -16.93
C PRO A 42 10.52 9.36 -17.32
N HIS A 43 9.60 10.30 -17.03
CA HIS A 43 9.79 11.72 -17.29
C HIS A 43 10.87 12.34 -16.39
N ILE A 44 10.94 11.91 -15.11
CA ILE A 44 11.99 12.31 -14.18
C ILE A 44 13.35 11.84 -14.66
N ALA A 45 13.46 10.56 -15.05
CA ALA A 45 14.68 9.97 -15.58
C ALA A 45 15.19 10.74 -16.82
N GLY A 46 14.32 10.98 -17.81
CA GLY A 46 14.67 11.69 -19.02
C GLY A 46 15.09 13.16 -18.76
N ASN A 47 14.35 13.88 -17.91
CA ASN A 47 14.64 15.30 -17.62
C ASN A 47 15.90 15.52 -16.77
N LEU A 48 16.22 14.59 -15.85
CA LEU A 48 17.39 14.69 -14.99
C LEU A 48 18.61 13.94 -15.53
N SER A 49 18.54 13.46 -16.79
CA SER A 49 19.60 12.70 -17.48
C SER A 49 20.09 11.51 -16.65
N ALA A 50 19.14 10.80 -16.01
CA ALA A 50 19.39 9.66 -15.16
C ALA A 50 18.91 8.36 -15.82
N GLY A 51 19.51 7.23 -15.45
CA GLY A 51 19.01 5.92 -15.83
C GLY A 51 17.62 5.66 -15.21
N VAL A 52 16.79 4.86 -15.91
CA VAL A 52 15.48 4.46 -15.38
C VAL A 52 15.63 3.77 -14.03
N ASP A 53 16.68 2.96 -13.89
CA ASP A 53 17.00 2.26 -12.63
C ASP A 53 17.38 3.21 -11.51
N GLU A 54 18.15 4.26 -11.82
CA GLU A 54 18.51 5.28 -10.84
C GLU A 54 17.28 6.09 -10.40
N SER A 55 16.36 6.38 -11.33
CA SER A 55 15.15 7.16 -11.00
C SER A 55 14.24 6.47 -10.00
N THR A 56 14.29 5.14 -9.85
CA THR A 56 13.51 4.42 -8.85
C THR A 56 13.87 4.79 -7.42
N TRP A 57 15.09 5.32 -7.18
CA TRP A 57 15.46 5.83 -5.87
C TRP A 57 14.55 6.97 -5.38
N VAL A 58 13.87 7.67 -6.29
CA VAL A 58 12.86 8.69 -5.94
C VAL A 58 11.71 8.07 -5.13
N LEU A 59 11.29 6.85 -5.45
CA LEU A 59 10.25 6.12 -4.69
C LEU A 59 10.83 5.39 -3.50
N THR A 60 11.92 4.62 -3.71
CA THR A 60 12.56 3.81 -2.66
C THR A 60 12.96 4.65 -1.47
N SER A 61 13.60 5.81 -1.68
CA SER A 61 14.04 6.68 -0.58
C SER A 61 12.88 7.23 0.25
N TYR A 62 11.78 7.57 -0.38
CA TYR A 62 10.54 7.96 0.29
C TYR A 62 9.97 6.81 1.13
N LEU A 63 9.81 5.62 0.53
CA LEU A 63 9.25 4.45 1.20
C LEU A 63 10.10 3.99 2.38
N VAL A 64 11.42 3.98 2.24
CA VAL A 64 12.36 3.66 3.33
C VAL A 64 12.20 4.64 4.48
N SER A 65 12.23 5.94 4.20
CA SER A 65 12.08 6.98 5.23
C SER A 65 10.72 6.94 5.91
N ASN A 66 9.64 6.73 5.14
CA ASN A 66 8.28 6.55 5.64
C ASN A 66 8.19 5.33 6.58
N ALA A 67 8.73 4.17 6.17
CA ALA A 67 8.71 2.95 6.96
C ALA A 67 9.47 3.08 8.30
N ILE A 68 10.56 3.87 8.33
CA ILE A 68 11.32 4.14 9.56
C ILE A 68 10.51 4.99 10.53
N VAL A 69 9.86 6.05 10.07
CA VAL A 69 9.13 6.99 10.94
C VAL A 69 7.80 6.43 11.42
N LEU A 70 7.18 5.57 10.65
CA LEU A 70 5.85 5.01 10.92
C LEU A 70 5.72 4.39 12.33
N PRO A 71 6.58 3.47 12.78
CA PRO A 71 6.49 2.89 14.13
C PRO A 71 6.86 3.88 15.23
N LEU A 72 7.67 4.91 14.92
CA LEU A 72 8.09 5.94 15.89
C LEU A 72 6.97 6.92 16.23
N THR A 73 5.88 6.91 15.49
CA THR A 73 4.79 7.90 15.57
C THR A 73 4.19 7.99 16.97
N GLY A 74 3.98 6.84 17.63
CA GLY A 74 3.45 6.78 18.98
C GLY A 74 4.35 7.48 19.98
N TRP A 75 5.63 7.15 19.95
CA TRP A 75 6.65 7.72 20.81
C TRP A 75 6.85 9.23 20.55
N LEU A 76 7.04 9.64 19.29
CA LEU A 76 7.20 11.05 18.92
C LEU A 76 5.98 11.90 19.28
N SER A 77 4.76 11.35 19.11
CA SER A 77 3.54 12.06 19.49
C SER A 77 3.39 12.25 21.01
N SER A 78 3.95 11.34 21.82
CA SER A 78 3.97 11.47 23.28
C SER A 78 4.98 12.53 23.76
N LEU A 79 6.09 12.71 23.02
CA LEU A 79 7.12 13.72 23.32
C LEU A 79 6.66 15.13 22.99
N PHE A 80 6.27 15.35 21.72
CA PHE A 80 6.00 16.69 21.20
C PHE A 80 4.54 17.13 21.39
N GLY A 81 3.67 16.20 21.78
CA GLY A 81 2.21 16.36 21.71
C GLY A 81 1.68 16.07 20.30
N ARG A 82 0.52 15.45 20.22
CA ARG A 82 -0.05 14.95 18.96
C ARG A 82 -0.26 16.04 17.92
N LYS A 83 -0.91 17.14 18.32
CA LYS A 83 -1.18 18.27 17.43
C LYS A 83 0.08 18.88 16.85
N ARG A 84 1.07 19.20 17.71
CA ARG A 84 2.33 19.82 17.24
C ARG A 84 3.09 18.89 16.32
N PHE A 85 3.22 17.62 16.72
CA PHE A 85 3.92 16.63 15.90
C PHE A 85 3.25 16.43 14.55
N TYR A 86 1.91 16.30 14.52
CA TYR A 86 1.15 16.19 13.26
C TYR A 86 1.36 17.41 12.36
N MET A 87 1.27 18.61 12.91
CA MET A 87 1.53 19.85 12.15
C MET A 87 2.96 19.90 11.60
N THR A 88 3.95 19.48 12.40
CA THR A 88 5.35 19.40 11.94
C THR A 88 5.50 18.42 10.79
N CYS A 89 4.85 17.27 10.86
CA CYS A 89 4.86 16.26 9.79
C CYS A 89 4.20 16.78 8.50
N VAL A 90 3.03 17.41 8.59
CA VAL A 90 2.37 18.04 7.42
C VAL A 90 3.23 19.16 6.84
N ALA A 91 3.82 20.00 7.69
CA ALA A 91 4.71 21.10 7.24
C ALA A 91 5.97 20.54 6.56
N LEU A 92 6.64 19.56 7.17
CA LEU A 92 7.82 18.92 6.61
C LEU A 92 7.50 18.27 5.25
N PHE A 93 6.40 17.52 5.17
CA PHE A 93 5.93 16.92 3.92
C PHE A 93 5.70 17.97 2.83
N THR A 94 4.97 19.04 3.15
CA THR A 94 4.61 20.11 2.20
C THR A 94 5.83 20.88 1.72
N VAL A 95 6.74 21.26 2.63
CA VAL A 95 7.98 21.98 2.28
C VAL A 95 8.90 21.08 1.47
N SER A 96 9.09 19.81 1.87
CA SER A 96 9.91 18.88 1.10
C SER A 96 9.31 18.59 -0.27
N SER A 97 7.99 18.53 -0.40
CA SER A 97 7.31 18.39 -1.70
C SER A 97 7.61 19.60 -2.61
N PHE A 98 7.55 20.82 -2.07
CA PHE A 98 7.95 22.02 -2.81
C PHE A 98 9.41 21.93 -3.29
N LEU A 99 10.32 21.51 -2.42
CA LEU A 99 11.74 21.34 -2.75
C LEU A 99 11.97 20.23 -3.79
N CYS A 100 11.19 19.12 -3.76
CA CYS A 100 11.21 18.09 -4.79
C CYS A 100 10.86 18.66 -6.17
N GLY A 101 9.84 19.52 -6.24
CA GLY A 101 9.47 20.19 -7.50
C GLY A 101 10.54 21.14 -8.04
N LEU A 102 11.40 21.69 -7.18
CA LEU A 102 12.51 22.57 -7.54
C LEU A 102 13.83 21.82 -7.78
N ALA A 103 13.91 20.51 -7.54
CA ALA A 103 15.16 19.77 -7.60
C ALA A 103 15.82 19.84 -8.99
N PRO A 104 17.09 20.27 -9.09
CA PRO A 104 17.81 20.36 -10.35
C PRO A 104 18.54 19.07 -10.73
N SER A 105 18.68 18.11 -9.81
CA SER A 105 19.39 16.84 -10.01
C SER A 105 18.73 15.70 -9.26
N LEU A 106 18.96 14.46 -9.73
CA LEU A 106 18.42 13.25 -9.10
C LEU A 106 18.87 13.09 -7.63
N PRO A 107 20.17 13.24 -7.26
CA PRO A 107 20.59 13.10 -5.86
C PRO A 107 19.88 14.08 -4.92
N LEU A 108 19.66 15.32 -5.36
CA LEU A 108 18.96 16.31 -4.55
C LEU A 108 17.46 16.01 -4.44
N LEU A 109 16.86 15.52 -5.51
CA LEU A 109 15.48 15.02 -5.49
C LEU A 109 15.32 13.87 -4.49
N VAL A 110 16.22 12.88 -4.52
CA VAL A 110 16.25 11.74 -3.58
C VAL A 110 16.40 12.23 -2.14
N PHE A 111 17.28 13.20 -1.87
CA PHE A 111 17.42 13.78 -0.54
C PHE A 111 16.12 14.44 -0.05
N PHE A 112 15.45 15.22 -0.89
CA PHE A 112 14.17 15.83 -0.53
C PHE A 112 13.06 14.78 -0.36
N ARG A 113 13.11 13.68 -1.10
CA ARG A 113 12.20 12.53 -0.93
C ARG A 113 12.38 11.83 0.41
N ILE A 114 13.62 11.72 0.93
CA ILE A 114 13.87 11.23 2.29
C ILE A 114 13.16 12.12 3.31
N LEU A 115 13.32 13.44 3.20
CA LEU A 115 12.67 14.40 4.12
C LEU A 115 11.14 14.35 4.00
N GLN A 116 10.62 14.22 2.78
CA GLN A 116 9.19 14.10 2.52
C GLN A 116 8.62 12.79 3.10
N GLY A 117 9.33 11.66 2.95
CA GLY A 117 8.96 10.38 3.54
C GLY A 117 8.97 10.43 5.08
N ALA A 118 9.94 11.14 5.68
CA ALA A 118 9.97 11.35 7.12
C ALA A 118 8.74 12.14 7.61
N GLY A 119 8.28 13.15 6.86
CA GLY A 119 7.03 13.85 7.14
C GLY A 119 5.80 12.96 6.92
N GLY A 120 5.79 12.18 5.83
CA GLY A 120 4.67 11.33 5.43
C GLY A 120 4.37 10.19 6.39
N GLY A 121 5.40 9.50 6.89
CA GLY A 121 5.27 8.27 7.67
C GLY A 121 4.39 8.37 8.92
N ALA A 122 4.27 9.56 9.51
CA ALA A 122 3.43 9.79 10.68
C ALA A 122 1.99 10.20 10.35
N LEU A 123 1.69 10.60 9.11
CA LEU A 123 0.38 11.19 8.76
C LEU A 123 -0.76 10.18 8.90
N GLN A 124 -0.60 8.97 8.39
CA GLN A 124 -1.64 7.94 8.45
C GLN A 124 -1.94 7.49 9.89
N PRO A 125 -0.95 7.03 10.71
CA PRO A 125 -1.25 6.55 12.06
C PRO A 125 -1.79 7.64 12.99
N ILE A 126 -1.31 8.88 12.90
CA ILE A 126 -1.84 9.98 13.73
C ILE A 126 -3.26 10.33 13.31
N SER A 127 -3.53 10.45 12.01
CA SER A 127 -4.88 10.70 11.49
C SER A 127 -5.87 9.65 11.94
N GLN A 128 -5.47 8.37 11.87
CA GLN A 128 -6.28 7.25 12.34
C GLN A 128 -6.56 7.34 13.84
N ALA A 129 -5.56 7.66 14.66
CA ALA A 129 -5.72 7.84 16.09
C ALA A 129 -6.66 9.02 16.42
N ILE A 130 -6.50 10.16 15.73
CA ILE A 130 -7.39 11.32 15.88
C ILE A 130 -8.83 10.95 15.56
N LEU A 131 -9.07 10.19 14.48
CA LEU A 131 -10.40 9.76 14.07
C LEU A 131 -11.04 8.82 15.09
N VAL A 132 -10.31 7.79 15.55
CA VAL A 132 -10.81 6.82 16.54
C VAL A 132 -11.25 7.51 17.83
N GLU A 133 -10.54 8.56 18.24
CA GLU A 133 -10.83 9.28 19.48
C GLU A 133 -11.88 10.39 19.33
N SER A 134 -11.96 11.01 18.16
CA SER A 134 -12.91 12.09 17.90
C SER A 134 -14.35 11.59 17.79
N PHE A 135 -14.53 10.31 17.45
CA PHE A 135 -15.86 9.71 17.31
C PHE A 135 -16.23 8.85 18.54
N PRO A 136 -17.50 8.86 18.98
CA PRO A 136 -17.97 7.95 20.00
C PRO A 136 -17.81 6.50 19.55
N LYS A 137 -17.67 5.57 20.50
CA LYS A 137 -17.40 4.14 20.22
C LYS A 137 -18.36 3.55 19.18
N GLN A 138 -19.64 3.94 19.22
CA GLN A 138 -20.68 3.48 18.32
C GLN A 138 -20.45 3.93 16.86
N LYS A 139 -19.84 5.09 16.65
CA LYS A 139 -19.58 5.68 15.32
C LYS A 139 -18.14 5.48 14.82
N GLN A 140 -17.30 4.72 15.53
CA GLN A 140 -15.90 4.50 15.12
C GLN A 140 -15.76 3.75 13.78
N GLY A 141 -16.70 2.85 13.45
CA GLY A 141 -16.75 2.24 12.12
C GLY A 141 -16.91 3.27 11.00
N MET A 142 -17.73 4.31 11.23
CA MET A 142 -17.90 5.41 10.29
C MET A 142 -16.64 6.29 10.19
N ALA A 143 -15.96 6.53 11.31
CA ALA A 143 -14.68 7.23 11.32
C ALA A 143 -13.63 6.49 10.47
N MET A 144 -13.57 5.16 10.62
CA MET A 144 -12.67 4.32 9.82
C MET A 144 -13.09 4.25 8.34
N ALA A 145 -14.39 4.40 8.03
CA ALA A 145 -14.85 4.52 6.65
C ALA A 145 -14.32 5.80 5.98
N ILE A 146 -14.35 6.95 6.68
CA ILE A 146 -13.77 8.21 6.17
C ILE A 146 -12.26 8.07 5.95
N TYR A 147 -11.55 7.48 6.92
CA TYR A 147 -10.12 7.19 6.78
C TYR A 147 -9.85 6.34 5.54
N GLY A 148 -10.60 5.24 5.39
CA GLY A 148 -10.49 4.33 4.24
C GLY A 148 -10.78 5.02 2.90
N MET A 149 -11.76 5.95 2.84
CA MET A 149 -12.01 6.74 1.64
C MET A 149 -10.77 7.55 1.23
N GLY A 150 -10.10 8.22 2.18
CA GLY A 150 -8.88 8.97 1.89
C GLY A 150 -7.76 8.08 1.32
N VAL A 151 -7.56 6.89 1.90
CA VAL A 151 -6.54 5.93 1.48
C VAL A 151 -6.84 5.30 0.11
N VAL A 152 -8.13 5.07 -0.21
CA VAL A 152 -8.53 4.33 -1.43
C VAL A 152 -8.69 5.25 -2.64
N VAL A 153 -9.17 6.48 -2.46
CA VAL A 153 -9.44 7.42 -3.57
C VAL A 153 -8.15 7.84 -4.26
N ALA A 154 -7.13 8.12 -3.47
CA ALA A 154 -5.88 8.67 -3.99
C ALA A 154 -5.17 7.73 -4.99
N PRO A 155 -5.03 6.40 -4.76
CA PRO A 155 -4.45 5.49 -5.76
C PRO A 155 -5.28 5.34 -7.03
N ILE A 156 -6.58 5.61 -6.98
CA ILE A 156 -7.47 5.53 -8.15
C ILE A 156 -7.28 6.75 -9.05
N ILE A 157 -7.24 7.93 -8.44
CA ILE A 157 -7.10 9.20 -9.16
C ILE A 157 -5.64 9.43 -9.58
N GLY A 158 -4.69 8.95 -8.76
CA GLY A 158 -3.26 9.24 -8.91
C GLY A 158 -2.69 8.98 -10.29
N PRO A 159 -2.83 7.78 -10.87
CA PRO A 159 -2.26 7.49 -12.19
C PRO A 159 -2.83 8.37 -13.30
N THR A 160 -4.13 8.62 -13.30
CA THR A 160 -4.79 9.48 -14.30
C THR A 160 -4.36 10.95 -14.13
N LEU A 161 -4.36 11.45 -12.90
CA LEU A 161 -3.95 12.81 -12.60
C LEU A 161 -2.44 13.01 -12.84
N GLY A 162 -1.63 12.03 -12.45
CA GLY A 162 -0.18 12.05 -12.65
C GLY A 162 0.22 12.00 -14.11
N GLY A 163 -0.42 11.13 -14.89
CA GLY A 163 -0.22 11.07 -16.35
C GLY A 163 -0.59 12.40 -17.00
N TRP A 164 -1.79 12.91 -16.75
CA TRP A 164 -2.23 14.20 -17.29
C TRP A 164 -1.26 15.35 -16.94
N ILE A 165 -0.84 15.45 -15.67
CA ILE A 165 0.09 16.50 -15.25
C ILE A 165 1.47 16.36 -15.92
N THR A 166 1.99 15.14 -16.06
CA THR A 166 3.32 14.90 -16.63
C THR A 166 3.36 15.09 -18.14
N ASP A 167 2.28 14.70 -18.82
CA ASP A 167 2.19 14.78 -20.29
C ASP A 167 1.91 16.22 -20.76
N ASP A 168 0.96 16.95 -20.11
CA ASP A 168 0.50 18.26 -20.57
C ASP A 168 1.31 19.42 -19.97
N TYR A 169 1.96 19.24 -18.81
CA TYR A 169 2.69 20.32 -18.11
C TYR A 169 4.16 19.93 -17.85
N SER A 170 4.43 19.37 -16.66
CA SER A 170 5.75 18.94 -16.23
C SER A 170 5.63 18.01 -15.03
N TRP A 171 6.51 17.00 -14.95
CA TRP A 171 6.60 16.12 -13.78
C TRP A 171 6.78 16.88 -12.45
N ARG A 172 7.32 18.10 -12.46
CA ARG A 172 7.50 18.91 -11.25
C ARG A 172 6.18 19.28 -10.58
N TRP A 173 5.11 19.42 -11.34
CA TRP A 173 3.79 19.77 -10.82
C TRP A 173 3.15 18.68 -9.97
N ILE A 174 3.59 17.42 -10.11
CA ILE A 174 3.12 16.33 -9.24
C ILE A 174 3.48 16.58 -7.76
N PHE A 175 4.57 17.32 -7.52
CA PHE A 175 4.97 17.73 -6.19
C PHE A 175 4.31 19.05 -5.76
N PHE A 176 4.12 19.98 -6.68
CA PHE A 176 3.50 21.27 -6.37
C PHE A 176 2.01 21.17 -6.02
N ILE A 177 1.29 20.15 -6.51
CA ILE A 177 -0.12 19.90 -6.19
C ILE A 177 -0.34 19.65 -4.69
N ASN A 178 0.68 19.17 -3.98
CA ASN A 178 0.63 18.92 -2.55
C ASN A 178 0.63 20.23 -1.72
N ILE A 179 1.11 21.33 -2.27
CA ILE A 179 1.27 22.60 -1.52
C ILE A 179 -0.08 23.17 -1.07
N PRO A 180 -1.07 23.41 -1.96
CA PRO A 180 -2.35 23.95 -1.54
C PRO A 180 -3.07 23.04 -0.55
N VAL A 181 -3.01 21.71 -0.75
CA VAL A 181 -3.62 20.74 0.16
C VAL A 181 -2.93 20.74 1.52
N GLY A 182 -1.59 20.79 1.54
CA GLY A 182 -0.80 20.86 2.77
C GLY A 182 -1.05 22.12 3.57
N VAL A 183 -1.11 23.28 2.90
CA VAL A 183 -1.42 24.57 3.56
C VAL A 183 -2.83 24.56 4.16
N LEU A 184 -3.82 24.05 3.44
CA LEU A 184 -5.19 23.91 3.96
C LEU A 184 -5.23 22.94 5.14
N SER A 185 -4.53 21.81 5.05
CA SER A 185 -4.43 20.83 6.14
C SER A 185 -3.78 21.44 7.39
N LEU A 186 -2.71 22.22 7.23
CA LEU A 186 -2.06 22.94 8.33
C LEU A 186 -3.00 23.94 8.98
N LEU A 187 -3.70 24.75 8.18
CA LEU A 187 -4.65 25.74 8.67
C LEU A 187 -5.77 25.10 9.48
N PHE A 188 -6.41 24.07 8.93
CA PHE A 188 -7.50 23.38 9.61
C PHE A 188 -7.02 22.62 10.84
N THR A 189 -5.85 21.99 10.78
CA THR A 189 -5.24 21.34 11.95
C THR A 189 -4.97 22.33 13.07
N TYR A 190 -4.42 23.50 12.74
CA TYR A 190 -4.17 24.56 13.72
C TYR A 190 -5.46 25.03 14.41
N LEU A 191 -6.54 25.20 13.64
CA LEU A 191 -7.81 25.74 14.13
C LEU A 191 -8.67 24.71 14.87
N LEU A 192 -8.67 23.45 14.42
CA LEU A 192 -9.72 22.48 14.77
C LEU A 192 -9.23 21.29 15.61
N ILE A 193 -7.95 20.94 15.54
CA ILE A 193 -7.40 19.80 16.29
C ILE A 193 -6.81 20.29 17.62
N PHE A 194 -7.12 19.55 18.70
CA PHE A 194 -6.61 19.82 20.05
C PHE A 194 -6.01 18.53 20.62
N ASP A 195 -4.97 18.69 21.44
CA ASP A 195 -4.41 17.56 22.19
C ASP A 195 -5.43 17.07 23.20
N PRO A 196 -5.65 15.75 23.33
CA PRO A 196 -6.57 15.21 24.33
C PRO A 196 -6.03 15.42 25.75
N PRO A 197 -6.92 15.62 26.78
CA PRO A 197 -6.51 15.97 28.14
C PRO A 197 -5.64 14.90 28.83
N TYR A 198 -5.76 13.63 28.44
CA TYR A 198 -4.99 12.53 29.02
C TYR A 198 -3.56 12.42 28.46
N LEU A 199 -3.23 13.14 27.39
CA LEU A 199 -1.90 13.18 26.82
C LEU A 199 -1.04 14.16 27.63
N VAL A 200 -0.48 13.68 28.74
CA VAL A 200 0.51 14.41 29.52
C VAL A 200 1.81 14.41 28.71
N ARG A 201 2.24 15.59 28.28
CA ARG A 201 3.53 15.73 27.58
C ARG A 201 4.64 15.34 28.56
N LYS A 202 5.47 14.38 28.17
CA LYS A 202 6.69 14.08 28.91
C LYS A 202 7.61 15.31 28.81
N ASN A 203 8.23 15.71 29.90
CA ASN A 203 9.20 16.79 29.88
C ASN A 203 10.46 16.31 29.13
N LEU A 204 10.86 16.99 28.06
CA LEU A 204 11.99 16.60 27.21
C LEU A 204 13.31 16.40 27.98
N ARG A 205 13.46 17.06 29.14
CA ARG A 205 14.63 16.91 30.02
C ARG A 205 14.64 15.62 30.84
N GLU A 206 13.48 14.98 30.99
CA GLU A 206 13.29 13.77 31.82
C GLU A 206 13.16 12.49 30.97
N VAL A 207 13.01 12.66 29.65
CA VAL A 207 12.86 11.54 28.74
C VAL A 207 14.22 10.98 28.37
N LYS A 208 14.48 9.75 28.74
CA LYS A 208 15.61 8.99 28.21
C LYS A 208 15.27 8.57 26.78
N ILE A 209 15.99 9.14 25.81
CA ILE A 209 15.85 8.74 24.41
C ILE A 209 16.50 7.38 24.26
N ASP A 210 15.74 6.39 23.80
CA ASP A 210 16.26 5.05 23.48
C ASP A 210 16.97 5.08 22.12
N TYR A 211 18.22 5.54 22.14
CA TYR A 211 19.06 5.59 20.93
C TYR A 211 19.33 4.21 20.33
N MET A 212 19.40 3.17 21.17
CA MET A 212 19.67 1.81 20.72
C MET A 212 18.47 1.24 19.97
N GLY A 213 17.26 1.30 20.56
CA GLY A 213 16.03 0.87 19.90
C GLY A 213 15.78 1.64 18.60
N LEU A 214 15.98 2.97 18.62
CA LEU A 214 15.83 3.82 17.44
C LEU A 214 16.80 3.44 16.32
N SER A 215 18.09 3.19 16.66
CA SER A 215 19.11 2.80 15.67
C SER A 215 18.84 1.44 15.07
N LEU A 216 18.46 0.46 15.89
CA LEU A 216 18.14 -0.90 15.45
C LEU A 216 16.90 -0.94 14.56
N LEU A 217 15.85 -0.20 14.93
CA LEU A 217 14.63 -0.07 14.11
C LEU A 217 14.92 0.62 12.77
N THR A 218 15.68 1.71 12.79
CA THR A 218 16.05 2.46 11.57
C THR A 218 16.87 1.57 10.63
N LEU A 219 17.90 0.91 11.15
CA LEU A 219 18.72 0.01 10.38
C LEU A 219 17.90 -1.17 9.84
N GLY A 220 17.15 -1.84 10.72
CA GLY A 220 16.40 -3.03 10.38
C GLY A 220 15.30 -2.77 9.35
N LEU A 221 14.45 -1.76 9.57
CA LEU A 221 13.35 -1.43 8.66
C LEU A 221 13.86 -0.80 7.36
N GLY A 222 14.89 0.07 7.44
CA GLY A 222 15.49 0.69 6.26
C GLY A 222 16.10 -0.34 5.33
N CYS A 223 16.94 -1.23 5.86
CA CYS A 223 17.55 -2.31 5.07
C CYS A 223 16.50 -3.32 4.57
N LEU A 224 15.49 -3.68 5.38
CA LEU A 224 14.39 -4.56 4.94
C LEU A 224 13.66 -3.95 3.74
N GLN A 225 13.32 -2.66 3.81
CA GLN A 225 12.61 -1.99 2.73
C GLN A 225 13.45 -1.94 1.45
N MET A 226 14.78 -1.72 1.56
CA MET A 226 15.70 -1.78 0.41
C MET A 226 15.74 -3.17 -0.22
N VAL A 227 15.85 -4.22 0.60
CA VAL A 227 15.83 -5.62 0.12
C VAL A 227 14.54 -5.95 -0.62
N LEU A 228 13.39 -5.55 -0.09
CA LEU A 228 12.09 -5.83 -0.70
C LEU A 228 11.86 -5.04 -1.99
N ASP A 229 12.34 -3.80 -2.06
CA ASP A 229 12.14 -2.92 -3.21
C ASP A 229 13.12 -3.22 -4.36
N LYS A 230 14.38 -3.54 -4.03
CA LYS A 230 15.45 -3.73 -5.01
C LYS A 230 15.77 -5.20 -5.30
N GLY A 231 15.33 -6.13 -4.44
CA GLY A 231 15.75 -7.53 -4.49
C GLY A 231 15.58 -8.21 -5.84
N GLU A 232 14.40 -8.07 -6.46
CA GLU A 232 14.11 -8.68 -7.76
C GLU A 232 15.00 -8.11 -8.88
N ARG A 233 15.23 -6.80 -8.87
CA ARG A 233 16.01 -6.10 -9.90
C ARG A 233 17.49 -6.42 -9.82
N ASP A 234 18.01 -6.58 -8.61
CA ASP A 234 19.42 -6.81 -8.33
C ASP A 234 19.74 -8.32 -8.14
N ASP A 235 18.86 -9.20 -8.65
CA ASP A 235 19.00 -10.66 -8.58
C ASP A 235 19.15 -11.22 -7.15
N TRP A 236 18.39 -10.62 -6.20
CA TRP A 236 18.30 -11.08 -4.82
C TRP A 236 19.71 -11.37 -4.20
N PHE A 237 19.93 -12.60 -3.75
CA PHE A 237 21.18 -13.01 -3.13
C PHE A 237 22.35 -13.22 -4.13
N GLY A 238 22.16 -12.94 -5.42
CA GLY A 238 23.25 -12.78 -6.40
C GLY A 238 23.99 -11.46 -6.22
N SER A 239 23.34 -10.45 -5.62
CA SER A 239 23.93 -9.12 -5.37
C SER A 239 24.55 -9.02 -3.97
N ASN A 240 25.83 -8.64 -3.89
CA ASN A 240 26.48 -8.36 -2.60
C ASN A 240 25.78 -7.23 -1.83
N PHE A 241 25.22 -6.24 -2.51
CA PHE A 241 24.47 -5.15 -1.89
C PHE A 241 23.23 -5.69 -1.16
N ILE A 242 22.43 -6.54 -1.82
CA ILE A 242 21.24 -7.15 -1.22
C ILE A 242 21.60 -8.08 -0.06
N ILE A 243 22.69 -8.88 -0.19
CA ILE A 243 23.17 -9.74 0.90
C ILE A 243 23.51 -8.92 2.15
N VAL A 244 24.26 -7.83 1.98
CA VAL A 244 24.64 -6.95 3.11
C VAL A 244 23.38 -6.30 3.71
N CYS A 245 22.50 -5.76 2.88
CA CYS A 245 21.25 -5.19 3.36
C CYS A 245 20.37 -6.23 4.09
N ALA A 246 20.29 -7.47 3.60
CA ALA A 246 19.53 -8.53 4.25
C ALA A 246 20.13 -8.93 5.61
N ALA A 247 21.46 -9.03 5.70
CA ALA A 247 22.15 -9.28 6.97
C ALA A 247 21.92 -8.15 7.98
N LEU A 248 22.04 -6.89 7.54
CA LEU A 248 21.77 -5.72 8.38
C LEU A 248 20.29 -5.63 8.79
N ALA A 249 19.36 -5.95 7.88
CA ALA A 249 17.94 -6.03 8.18
C ALA A 249 17.65 -7.08 9.27
N PHE A 250 18.22 -8.27 9.13
CA PHE A 250 18.08 -9.35 10.10
C PHE A 250 18.62 -8.95 11.48
N VAL A 251 19.86 -8.47 11.55
CA VAL A 251 20.48 -8.03 12.81
C VAL A 251 19.72 -6.87 13.43
N GLY A 252 19.33 -5.88 12.61
CA GLY A 252 18.57 -4.71 13.07
C GLY A 252 17.19 -5.08 13.60
N LEU A 253 16.41 -5.91 12.89
CA LEU A 253 15.06 -6.30 13.31
C LEU A 253 15.08 -7.24 14.51
N VAL A 254 15.93 -8.28 14.50
CA VAL A 254 16.05 -9.18 15.65
C VAL A 254 16.54 -8.42 16.87
N GLY A 255 17.57 -7.58 16.69
CA GLY A 255 18.08 -6.72 17.75
C GLY A 255 17.01 -5.77 18.28
N ALA A 256 16.22 -5.11 17.39
CA ALA A 256 15.12 -4.25 17.79
C ALA A 256 14.05 -4.99 18.59
N VAL A 257 13.60 -6.17 18.13
CA VAL A 257 12.60 -6.97 18.84
C VAL A 257 13.10 -7.36 20.24
N LEU A 258 14.33 -7.85 20.35
CA LEU A 258 14.91 -8.23 21.64
C LEU A 258 15.03 -7.01 22.56
N TRP A 259 15.54 -5.90 22.04
CA TRP A 259 15.72 -4.66 22.81
C TRP A 259 14.41 -4.06 23.28
N GLU A 260 13.41 -3.93 22.40
CA GLU A 260 12.09 -3.36 22.72
C GLU A 260 11.30 -4.22 23.73
N LEU A 261 11.53 -5.54 23.73
CA LEU A 261 10.94 -6.43 24.75
C LEU A 261 11.62 -6.29 26.12
N TYR A 262 12.90 -5.89 26.16
CA TYR A 262 13.68 -5.76 27.39
C TYR A 262 13.62 -4.33 27.98
N SER A 263 13.47 -3.32 27.13
CA SER A 263 13.43 -1.90 27.52
C SER A 263 12.20 -1.56 28.38
N ASP A 264 12.38 -0.72 29.41
CA ASP A 264 11.29 -0.26 30.25
C ASP A 264 10.42 0.81 29.56
N ASP A 265 11.02 1.69 28.73
CA ASP A 265 10.36 2.73 27.95
C ASP A 265 10.63 2.49 26.44
N PRO A 266 10.04 1.44 25.83
CA PRO A 266 10.31 1.07 24.46
C PRO A 266 9.80 2.12 23.46
N VAL A 267 10.49 2.29 22.33
CA VAL A 267 10.05 3.15 21.22
C VAL A 267 8.79 2.57 20.58
N VAL A 268 8.75 1.25 20.42
CA VAL A 268 7.60 0.48 19.91
C VAL A 268 7.17 -0.56 20.93
N ASP A 269 6.02 -0.35 21.57
CA ASP A 269 5.52 -1.27 22.60
C ASP A 269 5.02 -2.59 21.98
N LEU A 270 5.95 -3.49 21.62
CA LEU A 270 5.64 -4.82 21.07
C LEU A 270 4.89 -5.72 22.05
N ARG A 271 4.89 -5.39 23.35
CA ARG A 271 4.13 -6.13 24.38
C ARG A 271 2.63 -6.09 24.13
N MET A 272 2.15 -5.12 23.33
CA MET A 272 0.75 -5.06 22.90
C MET A 272 0.32 -6.28 22.09
N LEU A 273 1.26 -6.95 21.39
CA LEU A 273 1.00 -8.19 20.64
C LEU A 273 0.69 -9.39 21.56
N LYS A 274 0.82 -9.25 22.90
CA LYS A 274 0.32 -10.24 23.85
C LYS A 274 -1.22 -10.31 23.86
N ASP A 275 -1.90 -9.22 23.53
CA ASP A 275 -3.34 -9.29 23.28
C ASP A 275 -3.63 -10.06 22.01
N ARG A 276 -4.37 -11.16 22.14
CA ARG A 276 -4.68 -12.08 21.05
C ARG A 276 -5.41 -11.39 19.90
N ASN A 277 -6.34 -10.51 20.20
CA ASN A 277 -7.11 -9.83 19.16
C ASN A 277 -6.24 -8.83 18.42
N PHE A 278 -5.39 -8.09 19.13
CA PHE A 278 -4.47 -7.14 18.53
C PHE A 278 -3.43 -7.85 17.64
N ALA A 279 -2.85 -8.95 18.11
CA ALA A 279 -1.88 -9.74 17.34
C ALA A 279 -2.50 -10.30 16.04
N LEU A 280 -3.69 -10.92 16.13
CA LEU A 280 -4.38 -11.46 14.97
C LEU A 280 -4.84 -10.37 14.01
N ALA A 281 -5.31 -9.22 14.51
CA ALA A 281 -5.66 -8.08 13.68
C ALA A 281 -4.44 -7.48 12.97
N THR A 282 -3.30 -7.39 13.66
CA THR A 282 -2.03 -6.92 13.09
C THR A 282 -1.56 -7.87 11.97
N PHE A 283 -1.61 -9.19 12.20
CA PHE A 283 -1.29 -10.18 11.17
C PHE A 283 -2.26 -10.12 9.98
N THR A 284 -3.55 -9.96 10.24
CA THR A 284 -4.56 -9.81 9.18
C THR A 284 -4.34 -8.51 8.38
N MET A 285 -3.91 -7.44 9.04
CA MET A 285 -3.58 -6.17 8.37
C MET A 285 -2.32 -6.31 7.51
N PHE A 286 -1.31 -7.08 7.95
CA PHE A 286 -0.15 -7.44 7.14
C PHE A 286 -0.58 -8.20 5.87
N MET A 287 -1.42 -9.22 6.01
CA MET A 287 -1.93 -10.00 4.88
C MET A 287 -2.82 -9.17 3.94
N LEU A 288 -3.61 -8.24 4.50
CA LEU A 288 -4.37 -7.29 3.69
C LEU A 288 -3.42 -6.42 2.86
N GLY A 289 -2.37 -5.88 3.47
CA GLY A 289 -1.33 -5.13 2.74
C GLY A 289 -0.70 -5.97 1.64
N PHE A 290 -0.32 -7.21 1.95
CA PHE A 290 0.30 -8.16 1.02
C PHE A 290 -0.55 -8.36 -0.24
N VAL A 291 -1.83 -8.69 -0.10
CA VAL A 291 -2.71 -8.94 -1.25
C VAL A 291 -3.16 -7.64 -1.92
N LEU A 292 -3.44 -6.58 -1.14
CA LEU A 292 -3.88 -5.30 -1.67
C LEU A 292 -2.86 -4.71 -2.64
N TYR A 293 -1.63 -4.54 -2.18
CA TYR A 293 -0.58 -3.92 -2.99
C TYR A 293 -0.06 -4.86 -4.07
N GLY A 294 0.09 -6.17 -3.78
CA GLY A 294 0.46 -7.17 -4.77
C GLY A 294 -0.52 -7.23 -5.94
N SER A 295 -1.83 -7.32 -5.66
CA SER A 295 -2.85 -7.35 -6.72
C SER A 295 -2.97 -6.02 -7.48
N THR A 296 -2.69 -4.88 -6.81
CA THR A 296 -2.74 -3.55 -7.45
C THR A 296 -1.64 -3.35 -8.49
N VAL A 297 -0.51 -4.02 -8.33
CA VAL A 297 0.58 -4.02 -9.33
C VAL A 297 0.30 -5.06 -10.43
N LEU A 298 -0.23 -6.22 -10.06
CA LEU A 298 -0.35 -7.39 -10.93
C LEU A 298 -1.29 -7.15 -12.12
N LEU A 299 -2.52 -6.65 -11.89
CA LEU A 299 -3.51 -6.52 -12.95
C LEU A 299 -3.15 -5.43 -13.98
N PRO A 300 -2.75 -4.20 -13.61
CA PRO A 300 -2.32 -3.21 -14.59
C PRO A 300 -1.13 -3.69 -15.44
N LEU A 301 -0.19 -4.41 -14.83
CA LEU A 301 0.96 -4.94 -15.52
C LEU A 301 0.52 -5.98 -16.58
N LEU A 302 -0.38 -6.92 -16.23
CA LEU A 302 -0.97 -7.87 -17.19
C LEU A 302 -1.64 -7.15 -18.36
N LEU A 303 -2.50 -6.16 -18.07
CA LEU A 303 -3.25 -5.44 -19.10
C LEU A 303 -2.33 -4.66 -20.04
N GLN A 304 -1.28 -4.02 -19.53
CA GLN A 304 -0.39 -3.21 -20.33
C GLN A 304 0.65 -4.05 -21.11
N THR A 305 1.23 -5.08 -20.48
CA THR A 305 2.32 -5.85 -21.08
C THR A 305 1.84 -6.98 -22.00
N LEU A 306 0.75 -7.66 -21.66
CA LEU A 306 0.25 -8.81 -22.43
C LEU A 306 -0.96 -8.48 -23.30
N MET A 307 -1.89 -7.64 -22.80
CA MET A 307 -3.11 -7.30 -23.53
C MET A 307 -2.94 -6.06 -24.41
N GLY A 308 -1.81 -5.32 -24.29
CA GLY A 308 -1.53 -4.15 -25.10
C GLY A 308 -2.40 -2.92 -24.75
N TYR A 309 -2.98 -2.88 -23.54
CA TYR A 309 -3.77 -1.74 -23.11
C TYR A 309 -2.88 -0.53 -22.84
N THR A 310 -3.36 0.66 -23.18
CA THR A 310 -2.73 1.91 -22.75
C THR A 310 -2.87 2.08 -21.23
N ALA A 311 -2.04 2.92 -20.62
CA ALA A 311 -2.15 3.24 -19.20
C ALA A 311 -3.53 3.79 -18.84
N LEU A 312 -4.12 4.63 -19.71
CA LEU A 312 -5.47 5.16 -19.56
C LEU A 312 -6.53 4.04 -19.54
N LEU A 313 -6.46 3.13 -20.53
CA LEU A 313 -7.43 2.02 -20.62
C LEU A 313 -7.31 1.07 -19.43
N SER A 314 -6.09 0.78 -19.00
CA SER A 314 -5.83 0.02 -17.77
C SER A 314 -6.41 0.73 -16.53
N GLY A 315 -6.25 2.04 -16.42
CA GLY A 315 -6.86 2.86 -15.36
C GLY A 315 -8.38 2.81 -15.37
N LEU A 316 -9.02 2.80 -16.55
CA LEU A 316 -10.47 2.66 -16.70
C LEU A 316 -10.97 1.29 -16.23
N VAL A 317 -10.19 0.21 -16.40
CA VAL A 317 -10.51 -1.11 -15.82
C VAL A 317 -10.53 -1.07 -14.30
N LEU A 318 -9.62 -0.32 -13.69
CA LEU A 318 -9.47 -0.27 -12.22
C LEU A 318 -10.50 0.65 -11.55
N SER A 319 -10.93 1.72 -12.23
CA SER A 319 -11.74 2.80 -11.67
C SER A 319 -13.09 2.33 -11.08
N PRO A 320 -13.89 1.44 -11.73
CA PRO A 320 -15.16 1.00 -11.18
C PRO A 320 -15.03 0.30 -9.82
N GLY A 321 -13.96 -0.49 -9.65
CA GLY A 321 -13.65 -1.12 -8.37
C GLY A 321 -13.43 -0.11 -7.26
N GLY A 322 -12.74 0.99 -7.54
CA GLY A 322 -12.53 2.07 -6.58
C GLY A 322 -13.81 2.80 -6.21
N VAL A 323 -14.66 3.12 -7.20
CA VAL A 323 -15.97 3.75 -6.96
C VAL A 323 -16.84 2.85 -6.08
N LEU A 324 -16.85 1.54 -6.36
CA LEU A 324 -17.62 0.58 -5.55
C LEU A 324 -17.12 0.51 -4.10
N VAL A 325 -15.81 0.54 -3.88
CA VAL A 325 -15.23 0.62 -2.52
C VAL A 325 -15.72 1.87 -1.80
N LEU A 326 -15.68 3.03 -2.43
CA LEU A 326 -16.17 4.29 -1.84
C LEU A 326 -17.62 4.19 -1.37
N LEU A 327 -18.47 3.57 -2.17
CA LEU A 327 -19.88 3.36 -1.83
C LEU A 327 -20.07 2.28 -0.75
N ALA A 328 -19.22 1.26 -0.73
CA ALA A 328 -19.29 0.17 0.24
C ALA A 328 -18.76 0.55 1.63
N LEU A 329 -17.76 1.43 1.74
CA LEU A 329 -17.15 1.77 3.02
C LEU A 329 -18.14 2.31 4.07
N PRO A 330 -19.07 3.26 3.76
CA PRO A 330 -20.08 3.69 4.73
C PRO A 330 -21.05 2.57 5.13
N LEU A 331 -21.40 1.68 4.21
CA LEU A 331 -22.23 0.51 4.48
C LEU A 331 -21.53 -0.44 5.46
N VAL A 332 -20.27 -0.78 5.18
CA VAL A 332 -19.45 -1.63 6.05
C VAL A 332 -19.26 -1.00 7.43
N GLY A 333 -19.04 0.33 7.49
CA GLY A 333 -18.98 1.07 8.73
C GLY A 333 -20.26 0.94 9.59
N ARG A 334 -21.44 0.86 8.97
CA ARG A 334 -22.72 0.58 9.66
C ARG A 334 -22.84 -0.90 10.04
N LEU A 335 -22.44 -1.82 9.17
CA LEU A 335 -22.48 -3.26 9.45
C LEU A 335 -21.68 -3.63 10.71
N THR A 336 -20.57 -2.95 10.99
CA THR A 336 -19.79 -3.18 12.24
C THR A 336 -20.55 -2.83 13.52
N GLN A 337 -21.70 -2.15 13.43
CA GLN A 337 -22.53 -1.83 14.58
C GLN A 337 -23.53 -2.95 14.91
N VAL A 338 -23.92 -3.76 13.91
CA VAL A 338 -24.94 -4.80 14.04
C VAL A 338 -24.41 -6.23 13.94
N MET A 339 -23.26 -6.41 13.25
CA MET A 339 -22.63 -7.72 13.07
C MET A 339 -21.28 -7.79 13.76
N GLU A 340 -20.91 -8.98 14.24
CA GLU A 340 -19.55 -9.23 14.72
C GLU A 340 -18.54 -9.01 13.60
N ALA A 341 -17.47 -8.27 13.88
CA ALA A 341 -16.47 -7.89 12.88
C ALA A 341 -15.78 -9.10 12.22
N ARG A 342 -15.60 -10.23 12.94
CA ARG A 342 -14.98 -11.45 12.38
C ARG A 342 -15.77 -12.05 11.20
N TRP A 343 -17.11 -12.00 11.22
CA TRP A 343 -17.95 -12.46 10.12
C TRP A 343 -17.82 -11.54 8.91
N ILE A 344 -17.80 -10.22 9.14
CA ILE A 344 -17.63 -9.22 8.08
C ILE A 344 -16.28 -9.42 7.39
N VAL A 345 -15.19 -9.62 8.17
CA VAL A 345 -13.86 -9.90 7.63
C VAL A 345 -13.85 -11.21 6.84
N SER A 346 -14.47 -12.29 7.37
CA SER A 346 -14.51 -13.58 6.67
C SER A 346 -15.24 -13.49 5.34
N ILE A 347 -16.34 -12.74 5.26
CA ILE A 347 -17.06 -12.45 4.02
C ILE A 347 -16.15 -11.69 3.03
N GLY A 348 -15.45 -10.65 3.50
CA GLY A 348 -14.51 -9.89 2.68
C GLY A 348 -13.37 -10.75 2.13
N LEU A 349 -12.78 -11.61 2.97
CA LEU A 349 -11.74 -12.58 2.57
C LEU A 349 -12.26 -13.56 1.52
N ALA A 350 -13.48 -14.08 1.69
CA ALA A 350 -14.10 -14.99 0.74
C ALA A 350 -14.35 -14.31 -0.61
N ILE A 351 -14.99 -13.12 -0.62
CA ILE A 351 -15.26 -12.39 -1.87
C ILE A 351 -13.96 -12.08 -2.63
N THR A 352 -12.95 -11.53 -1.93
CA THR A 352 -11.67 -11.21 -2.56
C THR A 352 -10.93 -12.46 -3.02
N GLY A 353 -10.89 -13.50 -2.19
CA GLY A 353 -10.22 -14.77 -2.53
C GLY A 353 -10.84 -15.43 -3.76
N PHE A 354 -12.17 -15.54 -3.84
CA PHE A 354 -12.83 -16.08 -5.01
C PHE A 354 -12.67 -15.20 -6.26
N ALA A 355 -12.69 -13.88 -6.12
CA ALA A 355 -12.43 -12.98 -7.24
C ALA A 355 -11.00 -13.15 -7.80
N LEU A 356 -9.99 -13.30 -6.93
CA LEU A 356 -8.62 -13.60 -7.34
C LEU A 356 -8.48 -14.97 -7.98
N LEU A 357 -9.17 -16.00 -7.46
CA LEU A 357 -9.22 -17.33 -8.08
C LEU A 357 -9.94 -17.29 -9.45
N HIS A 358 -10.94 -16.42 -9.63
CA HIS A 358 -11.54 -16.19 -10.94
C HIS A 358 -10.52 -15.58 -11.91
N MET A 359 -9.71 -14.60 -11.46
CA MET A 359 -8.62 -14.04 -12.28
C MET A 359 -7.52 -15.06 -12.59
N ALA A 360 -7.34 -16.10 -11.77
CA ALA A 360 -6.43 -17.20 -12.05
C ALA A 360 -6.86 -18.08 -13.26
N HIS A 361 -8.06 -17.88 -13.80
CA HIS A 361 -8.53 -18.52 -15.02
C HIS A 361 -8.50 -17.59 -16.25
N PHE A 362 -7.88 -16.42 -16.13
CA PHE A 362 -7.70 -15.53 -17.26
C PHE A 362 -6.82 -16.15 -18.33
N ASN A 363 -7.06 -15.75 -19.57
CA ASN A 363 -6.28 -16.11 -20.74
C ASN A 363 -5.97 -14.86 -21.57
N LEU A 364 -5.27 -15.01 -22.67
CA LEU A 364 -4.91 -13.88 -23.56
C LEU A 364 -6.10 -13.28 -24.34
N ASP A 365 -7.27 -13.87 -24.25
CA ASP A 365 -8.49 -13.48 -25.00
C ASP A 365 -9.56 -12.86 -24.07
N ILE A 366 -9.22 -12.49 -22.81
CA ILE A 366 -10.17 -11.83 -21.93
C ILE A 366 -10.60 -10.49 -22.50
N ASP A 367 -11.90 -10.22 -22.44
CA ASP A 367 -12.46 -8.94 -22.82
C ASP A 367 -12.35 -7.89 -21.69
N PHE A 368 -12.54 -6.61 -22.06
CA PHE A 368 -12.47 -5.48 -21.13
C PHE A 368 -13.42 -5.66 -19.92
N TRP A 369 -14.65 -6.06 -20.16
CA TRP A 369 -15.66 -6.16 -19.10
C TRP A 369 -15.38 -7.31 -18.13
N THR A 370 -14.83 -8.43 -18.60
CA THR A 370 -14.40 -9.53 -17.74
C THR A 370 -13.32 -9.07 -16.76
N ALA A 371 -12.33 -8.30 -17.24
CA ALA A 371 -11.30 -7.72 -16.36
C ALA A 371 -11.90 -6.72 -15.36
N VAL A 372 -12.80 -5.82 -15.81
CA VAL A 372 -13.51 -4.85 -14.95
C VAL A 372 -14.29 -5.55 -13.85
N MET A 373 -15.09 -6.54 -14.19
CA MET A 373 -15.94 -7.24 -13.21
C MET A 373 -15.12 -8.00 -12.17
N ALA A 374 -14.12 -8.77 -12.60
CA ALA A 374 -13.28 -9.53 -11.69
C ALA A 374 -12.54 -8.62 -10.72
N TRP A 375 -11.99 -7.50 -11.21
CA TRP A 375 -11.36 -6.49 -10.36
C TRP A 375 -12.33 -5.84 -9.38
N THR A 376 -13.51 -5.44 -9.87
CA THR A 376 -14.54 -4.78 -9.07
C THR A 376 -15.01 -5.68 -7.92
N TYR A 377 -15.23 -6.98 -8.15
CA TYR A 377 -15.56 -7.93 -7.10
C TYR A 377 -14.42 -8.08 -6.08
N SER A 378 -13.18 -8.15 -6.55
CA SER A 378 -12.02 -8.20 -5.64
C SER A 378 -11.96 -6.98 -4.73
N ARG A 379 -12.20 -5.78 -5.27
CA ARG A 379 -12.19 -4.52 -4.49
C ARG A 379 -13.37 -4.42 -3.53
N LEU A 380 -14.54 -4.91 -3.94
CA LEU A 380 -15.70 -5.00 -3.03
C LEU A 380 -15.34 -5.81 -1.78
N GLY A 381 -14.75 -6.99 -1.93
CA GLY A 381 -14.31 -7.81 -0.80
C GLY A 381 -13.31 -7.06 0.10
N MET A 382 -12.37 -6.34 -0.48
CA MET A 382 -11.39 -5.53 0.27
C MET A 382 -12.05 -4.43 1.14
N ALA A 383 -13.16 -3.85 0.69
CA ALA A 383 -13.91 -2.88 1.48
C ALA A 383 -14.44 -3.48 2.80
N PHE A 384 -14.78 -4.77 2.80
CA PHE A 384 -15.24 -5.50 3.99
C PHE A 384 -14.11 -5.87 4.96
N LEU A 385 -12.85 -5.65 4.61
CA LEU A 385 -11.71 -6.01 5.44
C LEU A 385 -11.21 -4.82 6.27
N PHE A 386 -10.98 -3.69 5.64
CA PHE A 386 -10.23 -2.58 6.22
C PHE A 386 -10.85 -2.04 7.52
N ILE A 387 -12.17 -1.75 7.51
CA ILE A 387 -12.85 -1.16 8.67
C ILE A 387 -12.98 -2.15 9.83
N PRO A 388 -13.49 -3.38 9.63
CA PRO A 388 -13.68 -4.33 10.73
C PRO A 388 -12.36 -4.77 11.39
N ILE A 389 -11.27 -4.93 10.61
CA ILE A 389 -9.95 -5.27 11.17
C ILE A 389 -9.48 -4.17 12.14
N ASN A 390 -9.60 -2.89 11.75
CA ASN A 390 -9.26 -1.78 12.62
C ASN A 390 -10.14 -1.71 13.86
N VAL A 391 -11.45 -1.95 13.71
CA VAL A 391 -12.38 -1.98 14.85
C VAL A 391 -12.01 -3.09 15.83
N MET A 392 -11.65 -4.29 15.35
CA MET A 392 -11.20 -5.40 16.20
C MET A 392 -9.86 -5.11 16.87
N ALA A 393 -8.93 -4.52 16.14
CA ALA A 393 -7.60 -4.19 16.65
C ALA A 393 -7.65 -3.25 17.87
N PHE A 394 -8.50 -2.23 17.80
CA PHE A 394 -8.57 -1.20 18.86
C PHE A 394 -9.62 -1.49 19.94
N TYR A 395 -10.34 -2.61 19.85
CA TYR A 395 -11.46 -2.88 20.75
C TYR A 395 -11.06 -2.99 22.23
N PHE A 396 -9.94 -3.66 22.52
CA PHE A 396 -9.43 -3.88 23.87
C PHE A 396 -8.26 -2.97 24.25
N ILE A 397 -7.82 -2.09 23.33
CA ILE A 397 -6.66 -1.23 23.55
C ILE A 397 -7.07 0.01 24.37
N PRO A 398 -6.34 0.33 25.45
CA PRO A 398 -6.52 1.57 26.21
C PRO A 398 -6.30 2.81 25.33
N LYS A 399 -7.03 3.90 25.61
CA LYS A 399 -6.97 5.14 24.82
C LYS A 399 -5.55 5.72 24.77
N GLU A 400 -4.80 5.61 25.84
CA GLU A 400 -3.43 6.11 25.98
C GLU A 400 -2.46 5.41 25.03
N LYS A 401 -2.75 4.15 24.65
CA LYS A 401 -1.93 3.32 23.78
C LYS A 401 -2.38 3.32 22.31
N ILE A 402 -3.47 4.01 21.95
CA ILE A 402 -4.02 4.00 20.57
C ILE A 402 -2.98 4.47 19.56
N ASN A 403 -2.18 5.50 19.87
CA ASN A 403 -1.14 5.97 18.95
C ASN A 403 -0.09 4.90 18.63
N ASN A 404 0.37 4.15 19.65
CA ASN A 404 1.31 3.06 19.45
C ASN A 404 0.66 1.92 18.65
N ALA A 405 -0.59 1.58 18.98
CA ALA A 405 -1.35 0.55 18.27
C ALA A 405 -1.55 0.90 16.77
N THR A 406 -1.91 2.15 16.47
CA THR A 406 -2.05 2.60 15.07
C THR A 406 -0.73 2.56 14.32
N GLY A 407 0.38 2.92 14.97
CA GLY A 407 1.74 2.79 14.42
C GLY A 407 2.06 1.35 14.02
N ILE A 408 1.86 0.38 14.92
CA ILE A 408 2.14 -1.05 14.68
C ILE A 408 1.26 -1.61 13.55
N ILE A 409 -0.03 -1.30 13.54
CA ILE A 409 -0.97 -1.77 12.52
C ILE A 409 -0.63 -1.22 11.13
N ASN A 410 -0.31 0.07 11.03
CA ASN A 410 0.06 0.67 9.77
C ASN A 410 1.43 0.17 9.29
N LEU A 411 2.39 -0.04 10.21
CA LEU A 411 3.67 -0.68 9.90
C LEU A 411 3.46 -2.09 9.33
N ALA A 412 2.64 -2.91 9.98
CA ALA A 412 2.33 -4.27 9.51
C ALA A 412 1.73 -4.23 8.10
N ARG A 413 0.76 -3.33 7.83
CA ARG A 413 0.19 -3.16 6.50
C ARG A 413 1.23 -2.73 5.46
N ASN A 414 2.11 -1.80 5.81
CA ASN A 414 3.12 -1.26 4.90
C ASN A 414 4.17 -2.33 4.56
N ILE A 415 4.72 -3.03 5.56
CA ILE A 415 5.64 -4.16 5.34
C ILE A 415 4.94 -5.26 4.54
N GLY A 416 3.68 -5.60 4.90
CA GLY A 416 2.88 -6.56 4.13
C GLY A 416 2.77 -6.17 2.66
N GLY A 417 2.55 -4.89 2.38
CA GLY A 417 2.51 -4.37 1.02
C GLY A 417 3.82 -4.53 0.26
N SER A 418 4.94 -4.16 0.88
CA SER A 418 6.26 -4.31 0.27
C SER A 418 6.62 -5.78 0.02
N VAL A 419 6.33 -6.66 0.98
CA VAL A 419 6.50 -8.12 0.80
C VAL A 419 5.58 -8.64 -0.30
N GLY A 420 4.35 -8.14 -0.38
CA GLY A 420 3.38 -8.53 -1.42
C GLY A 420 3.84 -8.16 -2.82
N ILE A 421 4.31 -6.94 -3.02
CA ILE A 421 4.88 -6.49 -4.30
C ILE A 421 6.11 -7.33 -4.66
N ALA A 422 7.08 -7.46 -3.73
CA ALA A 422 8.29 -8.25 -3.96
C ALA A 422 7.97 -9.72 -4.29
N ASN A 423 6.99 -10.32 -3.60
CA ASN A 423 6.57 -11.69 -3.89
C ASN A 423 5.94 -11.81 -5.29
N VAL A 424 5.04 -10.90 -5.66
CA VAL A 424 4.35 -10.91 -6.96
C VAL A 424 5.34 -10.74 -8.10
N THR A 425 6.27 -9.78 -8.01
CA THR A 425 7.29 -9.55 -9.07
C THR A 425 8.23 -10.75 -9.22
N THR A 426 8.71 -11.30 -8.11
CA THR A 426 9.55 -12.50 -8.12
C THR A 426 8.82 -13.74 -8.65
N MET A 427 7.55 -13.94 -8.26
CA MET A 427 6.73 -15.04 -8.78
C MET A 427 6.52 -14.92 -10.27
N LEU A 428 6.20 -13.72 -10.78
CA LEU A 428 6.05 -13.49 -12.22
C LEU A 428 7.33 -13.86 -12.97
N ALA A 429 8.49 -13.35 -12.55
CA ALA A 429 9.75 -13.62 -13.22
C ALA A 429 10.10 -15.12 -13.20
N ARG A 430 10.07 -15.76 -12.03
CA ARG A 430 10.44 -17.17 -11.87
C ARG A 430 9.43 -18.12 -12.55
N ARG A 431 8.13 -17.87 -12.39
CA ARG A 431 7.11 -18.73 -13.00
C ARG A 431 7.10 -18.60 -14.52
N ALA A 432 7.34 -17.38 -15.06
CA ALA A 432 7.51 -17.18 -16.49
C ALA A 432 8.67 -18.01 -17.05
N GLN A 433 9.82 -18.06 -16.37
CA GLN A 433 10.95 -18.89 -16.76
C GLN A 433 10.62 -20.41 -16.70
N VAL A 434 9.94 -20.87 -15.65
CA VAL A 434 9.51 -22.27 -15.52
C VAL A 434 8.56 -22.64 -16.64
N HIS A 435 7.51 -21.83 -16.89
CA HIS A 435 6.56 -22.10 -17.99
C HIS A 435 7.23 -21.99 -19.35
N GLN A 436 8.14 -21.02 -19.56
CA GLN A 436 8.92 -20.93 -20.78
C GLN A 436 9.72 -22.20 -21.04
N SER A 437 10.49 -22.68 -20.05
CA SER A 437 11.30 -23.90 -20.20
C SER A 437 10.44 -25.14 -20.48
N THR A 438 9.25 -25.22 -19.86
CA THR A 438 8.30 -26.32 -20.09
C THR A 438 7.71 -26.24 -21.51
N LEU A 439 7.27 -25.06 -21.95
CA LEU A 439 6.67 -24.89 -23.27
C LEU A 439 7.69 -25.07 -24.41
N VAL A 440 8.94 -24.62 -24.21
CA VAL A 440 10.01 -24.81 -25.20
C VAL A 440 10.30 -26.28 -25.45
N SER A 441 10.16 -27.16 -24.45
CA SER A 441 10.38 -28.61 -24.62
C SER A 441 9.45 -29.25 -25.65
N HIS A 442 8.30 -28.62 -25.95
CA HIS A 442 7.34 -29.07 -26.97
C HIS A 442 7.62 -28.45 -28.36
N LEU A 443 8.51 -27.46 -28.50
CA LEU A 443 8.85 -26.85 -29.79
C LEU A 443 10.00 -27.61 -30.46
N THR A 444 9.78 -28.89 -30.76
CA THR A 444 10.76 -29.72 -31.42
C THR A 444 10.34 -30.07 -32.84
N PRO A 445 11.30 -30.30 -33.78
CA PRO A 445 10.97 -30.73 -35.13
C PRO A 445 10.22 -32.06 -35.22
N LEU A 446 10.18 -32.82 -34.12
CA LEU A 446 9.44 -34.08 -34.02
C LEU A 446 7.96 -33.88 -33.66
N ASP A 447 7.57 -32.67 -33.21
CA ASP A 447 6.17 -32.36 -32.90
C ASP A 447 5.44 -31.91 -34.17
N PRO A 448 4.40 -32.66 -34.62
CA PRO A 448 3.63 -32.31 -35.80
C PRO A 448 2.91 -30.96 -35.70
N ALA A 449 2.47 -30.55 -34.49
CA ALA A 449 1.79 -29.29 -34.28
C ALA A 449 2.78 -28.11 -34.45
N TYR A 450 4.01 -28.25 -33.94
CA TYR A 450 5.06 -27.26 -34.14
C TYR A 450 5.43 -27.11 -35.63
N THR A 451 5.69 -28.22 -36.32
CA THR A 451 6.08 -28.20 -37.73
C THR A 451 4.96 -27.66 -38.63
N ALA A 452 3.68 -27.99 -38.35
CA ALA A 452 2.55 -27.41 -39.05
C ALA A 452 2.42 -25.90 -38.81
N SER A 453 2.59 -25.43 -37.57
CA SER A 453 2.55 -24.00 -37.24
C SER A 453 3.69 -23.25 -37.86
N LEU A 454 4.91 -23.81 -37.88
CA LEU A 454 6.09 -23.21 -38.50
C LEU A 454 5.95 -23.09 -40.02
N SER A 455 5.47 -24.15 -40.66
CA SER A 455 5.22 -24.11 -42.12
C SER A 455 4.11 -23.13 -42.47
N GLY A 456 3.00 -23.12 -41.74
CA GLY A 456 1.90 -22.19 -41.94
C GLY A 456 2.34 -20.73 -41.79
N ALA A 457 3.06 -20.40 -40.70
CA ALA A 457 3.62 -19.05 -40.48
C ALA A 457 4.62 -18.66 -41.58
N SER A 458 5.50 -19.58 -41.98
CA SER A 458 6.46 -19.34 -43.04
C SER A 458 5.77 -19.08 -44.39
N HIS A 459 4.77 -19.88 -44.77
CA HIS A 459 3.97 -19.67 -45.98
C HIS A 459 3.23 -18.34 -45.98
N PHE A 460 2.63 -17.98 -44.85
CA PHE A 460 1.99 -16.67 -44.67
C PHE A 460 2.97 -15.51 -44.92
N LEU A 461 4.17 -15.56 -44.31
CA LEU A 461 5.19 -14.53 -44.44
C LEU A 461 5.77 -14.47 -45.86
N MET A 462 5.91 -15.61 -46.56
CA MET A 462 6.28 -15.64 -47.97
C MET A 462 5.21 -14.98 -48.85
N SER A 463 3.94 -15.16 -48.57
CA SER A 463 2.85 -14.49 -49.29
C SER A 463 2.85 -12.95 -49.09
N GLN A 464 3.48 -12.47 -47.98
CA GLN A 464 3.69 -11.03 -47.72
C GLN A 464 4.98 -10.48 -48.33
N GLY A 465 5.71 -11.28 -49.15
CA GLY A 465 6.90 -10.81 -49.88
C GLY A 465 8.25 -11.14 -49.25
N SER A 466 8.29 -11.89 -48.15
CA SER A 466 9.55 -12.36 -47.56
C SER A 466 10.13 -13.50 -48.39
N ASN A 467 11.47 -13.55 -48.54
CA ASN A 467 12.12 -14.73 -49.11
C ASN A 467 12.05 -15.93 -48.15
N SER A 468 12.28 -17.14 -48.64
CA SER A 468 12.10 -18.38 -47.87
C SER A 468 12.91 -18.44 -46.57
N VAL A 469 14.16 -17.94 -46.57
CA VAL A 469 15.04 -17.92 -45.41
C VAL A 469 14.58 -16.88 -44.38
N GLN A 470 14.20 -15.70 -44.84
CA GLN A 470 13.66 -14.63 -44.01
C GLN A 470 12.33 -15.04 -43.39
N ALA A 471 11.42 -15.63 -44.17
CA ALA A 471 10.12 -16.11 -43.71
C ALA A 471 10.27 -17.19 -42.64
N LEU A 472 11.22 -18.11 -42.78
CA LEU A 472 11.48 -19.14 -41.77
C LEU A 472 11.98 -18.51 -40.46
N ASN A 473 12.97 -17.60 -40.51
CA ASN A 473 13.47 -16.92 -39.31
C ASN A 473 12.40 -16.08 -38.61
N GLN A 474 11.59 -15.35 -39.39
CA GLN A 474 10.45 -14.59 -38.84
C GLN A 474 9.39 -15.48 -38.26
N ALA A 475 9.09 -16.65 -38.84
CA ALA A 475 8.15 -17.63 -38.31
C ALA A 475 8.61 -18.20 -36.96
N HIS A 476 9.92 -18.52 -36.82
CA HIS A 476 10.48 -18.88 -35.52
C HIS A 476 10.31 -17.75 -34.51
N GLY A 477 10.56 -16.50 -34.88
CA GLY A 477 10.37 -15.34 -34.03
C GLY A 477 8.92 -15.17 -33.56
N LEU A 478 7.94 -15.37 -34.46
CA LEU A 478 6.51 -15.29 -34.14
C LEU A 478 6.07 -16.40 -33.17
N ILE A 479 6.51 -17.63 -33.41
CA ILE A 479 6.19 -18.76 -32.54
C ILE A 479 6.81 -18.57 -31.16
N TYR A 480 8.08 -18.14 -31.09
CA TYR A 480 8.76 -17.84 -29.85
C TYR A 480 8.10 -16.67 -29.10
N GLY A 481 7.71 -15.62 -29.80
CA GLY A 481 6.96 -14.49 -29.20
C GLY A 481 5.62 -14.93 -28.59
N ASN A 482 4.87 -15.80 -29.28
CA ASN A 482 3.64 -16.39 -28.74
C ASN A 482 3.91 -17.28 -27.53
N LEU A 483 4.98 -18.08 -27.55
CA LEU A 483 5.38 -18.91 -26.42
C LEU A 483 5.66 -18.04 -25.18
N ILE A 484 6.44 -16.95 -25.34
CA ILE A 484 6.74 -16.01 -24.24
C ILE A 484 5.45 -15.39 -23.69
N ARG A 485 4.52 -14.96 -24.56
CA ARG A 485 3.22 -14.43 -24.14
C ARG A 485 2.42 -15.45 -23.33
N GLN A 486 2.37 -16.70 -23.76
CA GLN A 486 1.68 -17.77 -23.03
C GLN A 486 2.37 -18.11 -21.70
N ALA A 487 3.70 -18.21 -21.68
CA ALA A 487 4.46 -18.44 -20.46
C ALA A 487 4.23 -17.34 -19.42
N ASN A 488 4.24 -16.08 -19.85
CA ASN A 488 3.92 -14.96 -18.98
C ASN A 488 2.47 -15.03 -18.49
N MET A 489 1.50 -15.32 -19.37
CA MET A 489 0.10 -15.44 -18.96
C MET A 489 -0.10 -16.50 -17.87
N LEU A 490 0.52 -17.67 -18.01
CA LEU A 490 0.51 -18.72 -16.98
C LEU A 490 1.15 -18.25 -15.66
N ALA A 491 2.22 -17.45 -15.72
CA ALA A 491 2.83 -16.87 -14.53
C ALA A 491 1.88 -15.89 -13.80
N TYR A 492 1.09 -15.11 -14.53
CA TYR A 492 0.06 -14.23 -13.95
C TYR A 492 -1.04 -15.06 -13.28
N THR A 493 -1.53 -16.12 -13.94
CA THR A 493 -2.58 -17.00 -13.39
C THR A 493 -2.12 -17.69 -12.12
N ASP A 494 -0.89 -18.21 -12.07
CA ASP A 494 -0.28 -18.80 -10.87
C ASP A 494 -0.21 -17.79 -9.73
N THR A 495 0.14 -16.55 -10.04
CA THR A 495 0.27 -15.49 -9.04
C THR A 495 -1.10 -15.06 -8.48
N PHE A 496 -2.12 -14.93 -9.32
CA PHE A 496 -3.50 -14.71 -8.86
C PHE A 496 -4.02 -15.85 -8.00
N TRP A 497 -3.72 -17.09 -8.39
CA TRP A 497 -4.07 -18.28 -7.62
C TRP A 497 -3.46 -18.26 -6.23
N LEU A 498 -2.16 -17.97 -6.13
CA LEU A 498 -1.45 -17.85 -4.85
C LEU A 498 -2.11 -16.81 -3.94
N LEU A 499 -2.37 -15.61 -4.47
CA LEU A 499 -3.01 -14.54 -3.71
C LEU A 499 -4.43 -14.94 -3.24
N GLY A 500 -5.20 -15.60 -4.11
CA GLY A 500 -6.54 -16.08 -3.81
C GLY A 500 -6.56 -17.12 -2.69
N ILE A 501 -5.72 -18.14 -2.78
CA ILE A 501 -5.59 -19.18 -1.75
C ILE A 501 -5.10 -18.61 -0.43
N THR A 502 -4.16 -17.66 -0.47
CA THR A 502 -3.66 -16.98 0.74
C THR A 502 -4.81 -16.30 1.49
N PHE A 503 -5.70 -15.59 0.79
CA PHE A 503 -6.85 -14.93 1.43
C PHE A 503 -7.88 -15.90 1.95
N LEU A 504 -8.22 -16.96 1.19
CA LEU A 504 -9.14 -17.99 1.68
C LEU A 504 -8.57 -18.73 2.89
N GLY A 505 -7.26 -19.01 2.89
CA GLY A 505 -6.55 -19.63 4.02
C GLY A 505 -6.56 -18.78 5.29
N MET A 506 -6.82 -17.46 5.19
CA MET A 506 -6.94 -16.57 6.35
C MET A 506 -8.30 -16.70 7.08
N ILE A 507 -9.34 -17.23 6.43
CA ILE A 507 -10.69 -17.30 7.02
C ILE A 507 -10.70 -18.04 8.37
N PRO A 508 -10.08 -19.23 8.53
CA PRO A 508 -10.05 -19.94 9.82
C PRO A 508 -9.41 -19.10 10.94
N PHE A 509 -8.39 -18.28 10.62
CA PHE A 509 -7.71 -17.46 11.63
C PHE A 509 -8.64 -16.40 12.23
N MET A 510 -9.68 -15.95 11.51
CA MET A 510 -10.64 -14.99 12.04
C MET A 510 -11.44 -15.56 13.20
N PHE A 511 -11.71 -16.85 13.22
CA PHE A 511 -12.44 -17.53 14.29
C PHE A 511 -11.59 -17.79 15.54
N LEU A 512 -10.27 -17.61 15.44
CA LEU A 512 -9.37 -17.61 16.61
C LEU A 512 -9.48 -16.32 17.43
N MET A 513 -10.05 -15.24 16.90
CA MET A 513 -10.23 -13.97 17.62
C MET A 513 -11.33 -14.09 18.68
N LYS A 514 -11.16 -13.40 19.82
CA LYS A 514 -12.20 -13.28 20.83
C LYS A 514 -13.40 -12.53 20.26
N LYS A 515 -14.60 -12.93 20.66
CA LYS A 515 -15.85 -12.27 20.23
C LYS A 515 -15.81 -10.79 20.61
N THR A 516 -16.07 -9.94 19.63
CA THR A 516 -16.32 -8.52 19.85
C THR A 516 -17.84 -8.32 19.79
N GLN A 517 -18.42 -7.76 20.87
CA GLN A 517 -19.85 -7.45 20.82
C GLN A 517 -20.11 -6.38 19.77
N PRO A 518 -21.19 -6.51 18.96
CA PRO A 518 -21.63 -5.44 18.09
C PRO A 518 -21.83 -4.16 18.93
N ARG A 519 -21.26 -3.06 18.51
CA ARG A 519 -21.24 -1.83 19.32
C ARG A 519 -22.62 -1.14 19.48
N GLY A 520 -23.65 -1.64 18.80
CA GLY A 520 -25.04 -1.21 18.92
C GLY A 520 -25.91 -2.11 19.82
N ALA A 521 -25.38 -3.23 20.33
CA ALA A 521 -26.13 -4.08 21.24
C ALA A 521 -26.26 -3.41 22.63
N PRO A 522 -27.44 -3.48 23.31
CA PRO A 522 -27.57 -3.07 24.70
C PRO A 522 -26.55 -3.82 25.55
N ALA A 523 -25.92 -3.13 26.51
CA ALA A 523 -25.01 -3.78 27.45
C ALA A 523 -25.74 -4.96 28.12
N ALA A 524 -25.19 -6.19 27.96
CA ALA A 524 -25.73 -7.34 28.68
C ALA A 524 -25.69 -7.02 30.19
N PRO A 525 -26.74 -7.32 30.94
CA PRO A 525 -26.74 -7.11 32.38
C PRO A 525 -25.55 -7.87 32.98
N ALA A 526 -24.76 -7.17 33.78
CA ALA A 526 -23.68 -7.79 34.54
C ALA A 526 -24.29 -8.82 35.52
N HIS A 527 -24.02 -10.09 35.24
CA HIS A 527 -24.25 -11.19 36.22
C HIS A 527 -22.97 -11.45 36.97
#